data_f04469ffd85ba483f68c4fe43c06b4a4
#
_entry.id   f04469ffd85ba483f68c4fe43c06b4a4
#
_cell.length_a   1.000
_cell.length_b   1.000
_cell.length_c   1.000
_cell.angle_alpha   90.00
_cell.angle_beta   90.00
_cell.angle_gamma   90.00
#
_symmetry.space_group_name_H-M   'P 1'
#
loop_
_entity.id
_entity.type
_entity.pdbx_description
1 polymer ?
#
loop_
_entity_poly.entity_id
_entity_poly.type
_entity_poly.pdbx_seq_one_letter_code
_entity_poly.pdbx_strand_id
1 'polypeptide(L)'
;GISTLQSYRGAQIFEALGLSQEVIDDYFTGTTSRIGGVNLNIIAQETILRHKEAYLERDLGISYLSSGGIYQWKRDGEFHLWNPDSIATLQDAVRNNDYKKYQEFAQLINDQSENPTTLRSLLKFKKVHSIPLDEVEPATEIVKHFATGAMSFGSISRAAHETIAIAMNRMLARSNSGEGGEDPLRFTPLPNGDSARSAIKQVASG
;
A
#
# COMPACT_ATOMS: atom_id res chain seq x y z
N GLY A 1 0.90 7.74 30.95
CA GLY A 1 1.68 6.64 30.40
C GLY A 1 2.36 5.81 31.47
N ILE A 2 2.78 4.59 31.10
CA ILE A 2 3.51 3.69 31.98
C ILE A 2 4.99 4.00 31.85
N SER A 3 5.64 4.39 32.95
CA SER A 3 7.03 4.85 32.93
C SER A 3 8.02 3.94 33.68
N THR A 4 7.54 2.93 34.41
CA THR A 4 8.37 2.00 35.15
C THR A 4 8.04 0.55 34.84
N LEU A 5 9.00 -0.38 34.96
CA LEU A 5 8.78 -1.81 34.77
C LEU A 5 7.71 -2.35 35.74
N GLN A 6 7.68 -1.86 36.96
CA GLN A 6 6.69 -2.26 37.95
C GLN A 6 5.25 -1.97 37.49
N SER A 7 5.05 -0.85 36.82
CA SER A 7 3.73 -0.46 36.31
C SER A 7 3.28 -1.29 35.10
N TYR A 8 4.17 -1.97 34.41
CA TYR A 8 3.81 -2.92 33.33
C TYR A 8 3.24 -4.23 33.85
N ARG A 9 3.59 -4.64 35.07
CA ARG A 9 3.13 -5.90 35.64
C ARG A 9 1.63 -5.84 35.93
N GLY A 10 0.87 -6.73 35.26
CA GLY A 10 -0.59 -6.81 35.40
C GLY A 10 -1.36 -5.62 34.82
N ALA A 11 -0.72 -4.76 34.03
CA ALA A 11 -1.34 -3.54 33.51
C ALA A 11 -2.43 -3.78 32.44
N GLN A 12 -2.54 -5.00 31.88
CA GLN A 12 -3.53 -5.37 30.85
C GLN A 12 -3.57 -4.39 29.65
N ILE A 13 -2.39 -3.90 29.25
CA ILE A 13 -2.25 -2.93 28.14
C ILE A 13 -2.08 -3.61 26.78
N PHE A 14 -2.00 -4.93 26.75
CA PHE A 14 -1.82 -5.72 25.56
C PHE A 14 -3.15 -6.35 25.13
N GLU A 15 -3.30 -6.51 23.83
CA GLU A 15 -4.37 -7.25 23.20
C GLU A 15 -3.76 -8.39 22.38
N ALA A 16 -4.31 -9.58 22.47
CA ALA A 16 -3.90 -10.70 21.65
C ALA A 16 -4.59 -10.62 20.28
N LEU A 17 -3.82 -10.72 19.22
CA LEU A 17 -4.30 -10.73 17.85
C LEU A 17 -3.89 -12.01 17.14
N GLY A 18 -4.84 -12.70 16.53
CA GLY A 18 -4.57 -13.86 15.71
C GLY A 18 -4.24 -15.15 16.49
N LEU A 19 -4.58 -15.23 17.77
CA LEU A 19 -4.52 -16.44 18.57
C LEU A 19 -5.93 -17.00 18.80
N SER A 20 -6.07 -18.34 18.85
CA SER A 20 -7.33 -18.97 19.19
C SER A 20 -7.73 -18.67 20.64
N GLN A 21 -9.03 -18.65 20.92
CA GLN A 21 -9.53 -18.39 22.26
C GLN A 21 -9.00 -19.41 23.28
N GLU A 22 -8.88 -20.69 22.90
CA GLU A 22 -8.30 -21.74 23.72
C GLU A 22 -6.88 -21.38 24.24
N VAL A 23 -6.01 -20.89 23.33
CA VAL A 23 -4.66 -20.45 23.70
C VAL A 23 -4.69 -19.24 24.65
N ILE A 24 -5.64 -18.34 24.45
CA ILE A 24 -5.79 -17.18 25.33
C ILE A 24 -6.23 -17.63 26.74
N ASP A 25 -7.20 -18.49 26.80
CA ASP A 25 -7.75 -18.95 28.09
C ASP A 25 -6.72 -19.73 28.91
N ASP A 26 -5.91 -20.57 28.25
CA ASP A 26 -4.92 -21.42 28.90
C ASP A 26 -3.64 -20.67 29.31
N TYR A 27 -3.16 -19.76 28.46
CA TYR A 27 -1.81 -19.19 28.62
C TYR A 27 -1.80 -17.68 28.83
N PHE A 28 -2.85 -16.99 28.46
CA PHE A 28 -2.98 -15.53 28.54
C PHE A 28 -4.30 -15.10 29.20
N THR A 29 -4.70 -15.84 30.22
CA THR A 29 -5.97 -15.63 30.92
C THR A 29 -6.21 -14.17 31.27
N GLY A 30 -7.37 -13.65 30.85
CA GLY A 30 -7.75 -12.25 31.08
C GLY A 30 -7.21 -11.27 30.03
N THR A 31 -6.41 -11.70 29.06
CA THR A 31 -5.99 -10.86 27.95
C THR A 31 -7.12 -10.70 26.95
N THR A 32 -7.43 -9.45 26.60
CA THR A 32 -8.47 -9.14 25.59
C THR A 32 -8.05 -9.66 24.22
N SER A 33 -8.94 -10.37 23.52
CA SER A 33 -8.76 -10.76 22.13
C SER A 33 -10.06 -10.56 21.36
N ARG A 34 -10.02 -9.74 20.32
CA ARG A 34 -11.16 -9.49 19.42
C ARG A 34 -11.01 -10.19 18.08
N ILE A 35 -9.81 -10.61 17.75
CA ILE A 35 -9.47 -11.30 16.50
C ILE A 35 -8.83 -12.63 16.87
N GLY A 36 -9.59 -13.71 16.71
CA GLY A 36 -9.11 -15.07 16.88
C GLY A 36 -8.14 -15.48 15.76
N GLY A 37 -7.59 -16.69 15.85
CA GLY A 37 -6.66 -17.18 14.84
C GLY A 37 -6.08 -18.55 15.16
N VAL A 38 -4.75 -18.66 15.10
CA VAL A 38 -4.01 -19.90 15.15
C VAL A 38 -3.98 -20.51 16.55
N ASN A 39 -4.01 -21.83 16.60
CA ASN A 39 -3.82 -22.61 17.81
C ASN A 39 -2.35 -23.05 17.96
N LEU A 40 -2.02 -23.70 19.08
CA LEU A 40 -0.66 -24.17 19.35
C LEU A 40 -0.15 -25.17 18.30
N ASN A 41 -1.03 -25.97 17.69
CA ASN A 41 -0.62 -26.92 16.66
C ASN A 41 -0.09 -26.20 15.42
N ILE A 42 -0.74 -25.14 15.00
CA ILE A 42 -0.30 -24.31 13.86
C ILE A 42 1.02 -23.64 14.20
N ILE A 43 1.16 -23.05 15.38
CA ILE A 43 2.41 -22.42 15.85
C ILE A 43 3.56 -23.45 15.87
N ALA A 44 3.29 -24.65 16.34
CA ALA A 44 4.29 -25.74 16.34
C ALA A 44 4.69 -26.14 14.91
N GLN A 45 3.74 -26.28 14.00
CA GLN A 45 4.00 -26.59 12.59
C GLN A 45 4.85 -25.51 11.92
N GLU A 46 4.51 -24.24 12.11
CA GLU A 46 5.30 -23.13 11.58
C GLU A 46 6.74 -23.13 12.14
N THR A 47 6.88 -23.42 13.43
CA THR A 47 8.20 -23.51 14.06
C THR A 47 9.02 -24.66 13.47
N ILE A 48 8.40 -25.82 13.24
CA ILE A 48 9.04 -26.98 12.59
C ILE A 48 9.45 -26.65 11.15
N LEU A 49 8.61 -25.95 10.41
CA LEU A 49 8.92 -25.53 9.03
C LEU A 49 10.13 -24.59 9.00
N ARG A 50 10.17 -23.57 9.86
CA ARG A 50 11.32 -22.66 9.98
C ARG A 50 12.59 -23.38 10.40
N HIS A 51 12.46 -24.34 11.33
CA HIS A 51 13.61 -25.16 11.74
C HIS A 51 14.14 -26.01 10.58
N LYS A 52 13.26 -26.69 9.84
CA LYS A 52 13.65 -27.47 8.66
C LYS A 52 14.34 -26.60 7.60
N GLU A 53 13.83 -25.40 7.37
CA GLU A 53 14.43 -24.46 6.42
C GLU A 53 15.83 -24.01 6.88
N ALA A 54 16.00 -23.74 8.16
CA ALA A 54 17.29 -23.32 8.72
C ALA A 54 18.34 -24.43 8.71
N TYR A 55 17.94 -25.69 8.88
CA TYR A 55 18.83 -26.86 8.98
C TYR A 55 18.71 -27.82 7.79
N LEU A 56 18.47 -27.27 6.60
CA LEU A 56 18.53 -28.07 5.37
C LEU A 56 19.93 -28.66 5.19
N GLU A 57 20.02 -29.97 4.95
CA GLU A 57 21.24 -30.62 4.45
C GLU A 57 21.52 -30.09 3.04
N ARG A 58 22.58 -29.30 2.92
CA ARG A 58 23.05 -28.76 1.64
C ARG A 58 24.41 -29.33 1.36
N ASP A 59 24.60 -29.91 0.18
CA ASP A 59 25.83 -30.56 -0.27
C ASP A 59 27.09 -29.68 -0.26
N LEU A 60 26.97 -28.38 -0.07
CA LEU A 60 28.07 -27.41 -0.16
C LEU A 60 28.49 -26.77 1.16
N GLY A 61 27.94 -27.18 2.29
CA GLY A 61 28.33 -26.66 3.62
C GLY A 61 28.04 -25.16 3.85
N ILE A 62 27.41 -24.48 2.90
CA ILE A 62 27.07 -23.05 3.01
C ILE A 62 25.56 -22.95 3.21
N SER A 63 25.17 -22.53 4.40
CA SER A 63 23.75 -22.23 4.71
C SER A 63 23.48 -20.76 4.48
N TYR A 64 22.69 -20.45 3.43
CA TYR A 64 22.14 -19.11 3.24
C TYR A 64 20.74 -19.08 3.83
N LEU A 65 20.43 -18.01 4.56
CA LEU A 65 19.05 -17.71 4.91
C LEU A 65 18.25 -17.41 3.63
N SER A 66 16.94 -17.66 3.67
CA SER A 66 16.07 -17.27 2.58
C SER A 66 16.24 -15.78 2.26
N SER A 67 16.08 -15.41 1.00
CA SER A 67 16.28 -14.01 0.59
C SER A 67 15.32 -13.05 1.29
N GLY A 68 14.29 -13.57 1.94
CA GLY A 68 13.22 -12.78 2.53
C GLY A 68 12.30 -12.18 1.45
N GLY A 69 12.14 -10.86 1.46
CA GLY A 69 11.31 -10.20 0.45
C GLY A 69 9.95 -9.74 0.98
N ILE A 70 9.74 -9.73 2.30
CA ILE A 70 8.48 -9.26 2.92
C ILE A 70 8.31 -7.76 2.71
N TYR A 71 9.37 -6.96 2.91
CA TYR A 71 9.30 -5.49 2.87
C TYR A 71 9.63 -4.87 1.52
N GLN A 72 10.29 -5.61 0.66
CA GLN A 72 10.61 -5.18 -0.70
C GLN A 72 10.77 -6.39 -1.60
N TRP A 73 10.54 -6.20 -2.90
CA TRP A 73 10.73 -7.25 -3.87
C TRP A 73 12.16 -7.81 -3.83
N LYS A 74 12.26 -9.13 -3.85
CA LYS A 74 13.50 -9.87 -4.08
C LYS A 74 13.23 -11.05 -5.00
N ARG A 75 14.25 -11.42 -5.78
CA ARG A 75 14.19 -12.63 -6.60
C ARG A 75 13.96 -13.83 -5.66
N ASP A 76 13.03 -14.70 -6.04
CA ASP A 76 12.65 -15.90 -5.28
C ASP A 76 12.09 -15.60 -3.87
N GLY A 77 11.70 -14.36 -3.63
CA GLY A 77 11.00 -13.92 -2.43
C GLY A 77 9.50 -13.84 -2.61
N GLU A 78 8.84 -13.17 -1.67
CA GLU A 78 7.40 -12.95 -1.70
C GLU A 78 6.99 -12.09 -2.92
N PHE A 79 5.83 -12.38 -3.51
CA PHE A 79 5.32 -11.58 -4.62
C PHE A 79 4.92 -10.17 -4.16
N HIS A 80 5.33 -9.18 -4.93
CA HIS A 80 4.96 -7.79 -4.72
C HIS A 80 4.25 -7.23 -5.95
N LEU A 81 3.20 -6.44 -5.74
CA LEU A 81 2.51 -5.73 -6.81
C LEU A 81 3.45 -4.78 -7.57
N TRP A 82 4.31 -4.08 -6.82
CA TRP A 82 5.41 -3.27 -7.34
C TRP A 82 6.68 -4.13 -7.45
N ASN A 83 6.91 -4.66 -8.62
CA ASN A 83 8.02 -5.52 -8.96
C ASN A 83 8.74 -4.98 -10.22
N PRO A 84 9.88 -5.53 -10.62
CA PRO A 84 10.61 -5.07 -11.81
C PRO A 84 9.77 -4.98 -13.08
N ASP A 85 8.87 -5.94 -13.31
CA ASP A 85 8.05 -5.98 -14.53
C ASP A 85 7.00 -4.87 -14.55
N SER A 86 6.27 -4.69 -13.44
CA SER A 86 5.27 -3.63 -13.35
C SER A 86 5.90 -2.24 -13.43
N ILE A 87 7.06 -2.03 -12.78
CA ILE A 87 7.77 -0.75 -12.80
C ILE A 87 8.35 -0.47 -14.20
N ALA A 88 9.01 -1.45 -14.82
CA ALA A 88 9.61 -1.28 -16.15
C ALA A 88 8.53 -0.99 -17.20
N THR A 89 7.41 -1.73 -17.17
CA THR A 89 6.30 -1.54 -18.12
C THR A 89 5.67 -0.14 -17.97
N LEU A 90 5.48 0.33 -16.73
CA LEU A 90 4.98 1.69 -16.50
C LEU A 90 5.95 2.75 -17.01
N GLN A 91 7.24 2.61 -16.72
CA GLN A 91 8.26 3.56 -17.17
C GLN A 91 8.36 3.61 -18.68
N ASP A 92 8.29 2.46 -19.35
CA ASP A 92 8.30 2.36 -20.81
C ASP A 92 7.08 3.07 -21.41
N ALA A 93 5.89 2.78 -20.90
CA ALA A 93 4.66 3.42 -21.31
C ALA A 93 4.71 4.95 -21.22
N VAL A 94 5.21 5.48 -20.09
CA VAL A 94 5.26 6.92 -19.84
C VAL A 94 6.34 7.61 -20.68
N ARG A 95 7.52 7.02 -20.79
CA ARG A 95 8.66 7.62 -21.54
C ARG A 95 8.39 7.69 -23.04
N ASN A 96 7.73 6.68 -23.57
CA ASN A 96 7.42 6.57 -24.99
C ASN A 96 6.02 7.06 -25.34
N ASN A 97 5.22 7.51 -24.37
CA ASN A 97 3.82 7.89 -24.52
C ASN A 97 3.01 6.76 -25.21
N ASP A 98 3.28 5.51 -24.82
CA ASP A 98 2.69 4.30 -25.40
C ASP A 98 1.49 3.84 -24.55
N TYR A 99 0.29 4.11 -25.07
CA TYR A 99 -0.95 3.71 -24.39
C TYR A 99 -1.14 2.18 -24.33
N LYS A 100 -0.63 1.44 -25.31
CA LYS A 100 -0.71 -0.04 -25.30
C LYS A 100 0.13 -0.60 -24.15
N LYS A 101 1.34 -0.08 -23.97
CA LYS A 101 2.18 -0.42 -22.81
C LYS A 101 1.54 -0.04 -21.48
N TYR A 102 0.82 1.07 -21.44
CA TYR A 102 0.05 1.43 -20.24
C TYR A 102 -1.09 0.42 -19.95
N GLN A 103 -1.75 -0.09 -20.98
CA GLN A 103 -2.77 -1.14 -20.80
C GLN A 103 -2.15 -2.44 -20.29
N GLU A 104 -0.97 -2.84 -20.77
CA GLU A 104 -0.21 -3.98 -20.24
C GLU A 104 0.10 -3.78 -18.74
N PHE A 105 0.60 -2.61 -18.38
CA PHE A 105 0.81 -2.25 -16.96
C PHE A 105 -0.48 -2.31 -16.15
N ALA A 106 -1.55 -1.74 -16.64
CA ALA A 106 -2.84 -1.75 -15.95
C ALA A 106 -3.35 -3.18 -15.71
N GLN A 107 -3.11 -4.09 -16.66
CA GLN A 107 -3.46 -5.49 -16.49
C GLN A 107 -2.59 -6.16 -15.42
N LEU A 108 -1.28 -5.94 -15.41
CA LEU A 108 -0.38 -6.46 -14.35
C LEU A 108 -0.80 -6.02 -12.95
N ILE A 109 -1.30 -4.81 -12.81
CA ILE A 109 -1.75 -4.26 -11.51
C ILE A 109 -3.16 -4.75 -11.13
N ASN A 110 -4.06 -4.88 -12.08
CA ASN A 110 -5.47 -5.18 -11.81
C ASN A 110 -5.77 -6.68 -11.76
N ASP A 111 -5.04 -7.49 -12.51
CA ASP A 111 -5.20 -8.95 -12.49
C ASP A 111 -4.38 -9.56 -11.36
N GLN A 112 -5.03 -9.73 -10.23
CA GLN A 112 -4.45 -10.35 -9.04
C GLN A 112 -5.09 -11.72 -8.75
N SER A 113 -5.61 -12.38 -9.78
CA SER A 113 -6.30 -13.67 -9.64
C SER A 113 -5.40 -14.78 -9.12
N GLU A 114 -4.13 -14.81 -9.55
CA GLU A 114 -3.14 -15.80 -9.12
C GLU A 114 -2.37 -15.37 -7.86
N ASN A 115 -2.05 -14.10 -7.76
CA ASN A 115 -1.24 -13.54 -6.68
C ASN A 115 -1.94 -12.35 -6.02
N PRO A 116 -2.93 -12.56 -5.15
CA PRO A 116 -3.64 -11.48 -4.48
C PRO A 116 -2.72 -10.77 -3.50
N THR A 117 -2.48 -9.48 -3.72
CA THR A 117 -1.61 -8.64 -2.87
C THR A 117 -2.35 -7.51 -2.16
N THR A 118 -3.60 -7.29 -2.51
CA THR A 118 -4.46 -6.26 -1.91
C THR A 118 -5.79 -6.83 -1.46
N LEU A 119 -6.38 -6.27 -0.42
CA LEU A 119 -7.73 -6.68 0.01
C LEU A 119 -8.78 -6.53 -1.10
N ARG A 120 -8.60 -5.54 -1.98
CA ARG A 120 -9.48 -5.33 -3.13
C ARG A 120 -9.51 -6.54 -4.06
N SER A 121 -8.41 -7.26 -4.24
CA SER A 121 -8.34 -8.44 -5.10
C SER A 121 -9.18 -9.63 -4.59
N LEU A 122 -9.51 -9.63 -3.31
CA LEU A 122 -10.38 -10.65 -2.70
C LEU A 122 -11.87 -10.35 -2.88
N LEU A 123 -12.22 -9.18 -3.42
CA LEU A 123 -13.58 -8.72 -3.61
C LEU A 123 -14.00 -8.90 -5.07
N LYS A 124 -15.28 -9.17 -5.28
CA LYS A 124 -15.90 -9.24 -6.62
C LYS A 124 -17.08 -8.29 -6.66
N PHE A 125 -17.29 -7.67 -7.81
CA PHE A 125 -18.50 -6.88 -8.02
C PHE A 125 -19.73 -7.77 -7.89
N LYS A 126 -20.70 -7.31 -7.13
CA LYS A 126 -22.00 -7.96 -7.04
C LYS A 126 -22.68 -7.81 -8.40
N LYS A 127 -23.19 -8.93 -8.94
CA LYS A 127 -24.03 -8.89 -10.14
C LYS A 127 -25.36 -8.20 -9.80
N VAL A 128 -25.66 -7.13 -10.48
CA VAL A 128 -26.90 -6.36 -10.39
C VAL A 128 -27.49 -6.18 -11.79
N HIS A 129 -28.71 -5.68 -11.87
CA HIS A 129 -29.27 -5.31 -13.17
C HIS A 129 -28.42 -4.19 -13.79
N SER A 130 -28.14 -4.31 -15.09
CA SER A 130 -27.48 -3.24 -15.85
C SER A 130 -28.40 -2.03 -15.95
N ILE A 131 -27.81 -0.85 -15.86
CA ILE A 131 -28.47 0.42 -16.14
C ILE A 131 -28.01 0.92 -17.50
N PRO A 132 -28.79 1.79 -18.18
CA PRO A 132 -28.37 2.45 -19.40
C PRO A 132 -27.05 3.22 -19.22
N LEU A 133 -26.21 3.26 -20.26
CA LEU A 133 -24.89 3.89 -20.16
C LEU A 133 -24.96 5.40 -19.90
N ASP A 134 -26.01 6.06 -20.38
CA ASP A 134 -26.29 7.48 -20.17
C ASP A 134 -26.70 7.83 -18.73
N GLU A 135 -27.10 6.82 -17.96
CA GLU A 135 -27.34 6.95 -16.51
C GLU A 135 -26.08 6.71 -15.66
N VAL A 136 -24.99 6.25 -16.27
CA VAL A 136 -23.71 6.01 -15.57
C VAL A 136 -22.94 7.32 -15.49
N GLU A 137 -22.43 7.67 -14.32
CA GLU A 137 -21.58 8.85 -14.13
C GLU A 137 -20.36 8.80 -15.07
N PRO A 138 -20.14 9.82 -15.92
CA PRO A 138 -18.99 9.84 -16.83
C PRO A 138 -17.66 9.81 -16.09
N ALA A 139 -16.63 9.17 -16.66
CA ALA A 139 -15.29 9.11 -16.09
C ALA A 139 -14.72 10.51 -15.76
N THR A 140 -15.04 11.51 -16.58
CA THR A 140 -14.63 12.91 -16.36
C THR A 140 -15.25 13.55 -15.11
N GLU A 141 -16.41 13.06 -14.68
CA GLU A 141 -17.02 13.50 -13.41
C GLU A 141 -16.46 12.67 -12.24
N ILE A 142 -16.30 11.35 -12.44
CA ILE A 142 -15.75 10.46 -11.41
C ILE A 142 -14.37 10.92 -10.95
N VAL A 143 -13.47 11.33 -11.87
CA VAL A 143 -12.11 11.75 -11.50
C VAL A 143 -12.07 13.00 -10.61
N LYS A 144 -13.11 13.84 -10.64
CA LYS A 144 -13.21 15.03 -9.77
C LYS A 144 -13.35 14.70 -8.28
N HIS A 145 -13.79 13.48 -7.97
CA HIS A 145 -13.90 13.00 -6.58
C HIS A 145 -12.58 12.53 -6.01
N PHE A 146 -11.53 12.41 -6.82
CA PHE A 146 -10.23 11.89 -6.39
C PHE A 146 -9.27 13.00 -5.94
N ALA A 147 -8.44 12.66 -4.97
CA ALA A 147 -7.31 13.46 -4.54
C ALA A 147 -6.05 12.60 -4.48
N THR A 148 -4.90 13.21 -4.70
CA THR A 148 -3.63 12.51 -4.45
C THR A 148 -3.40 12.32 -2.96
N GLY A 149 -2.59 11.32 -2.60
CA GLY A 149 -1.97 11.29 -1.28
C GLY A 149 -1.20 12.59 -1.03
N ALA A 150 -1.03 12.94 0.24
CA ALA A 150 -0.23 14.09 0.63
C ALA A 150 1.26 13.82 0.33
N MET A 151 1.88 14.71 -0.42
CA MET A 151 3.32 14.67 -0.74
C MET A 151 3.91 16.04 -0.47
N SER A 152 4.72 16.14 0.60
CA SER A 152 5.38 17.38 0.96
C SER A 152 6.50 17.71 -0.03
N PHE A 153 6.71 19.00 -0.29
CA PHE A 153 7.76 19.49 -1.19
C PHE A 153 9.16 18.99 -0.80
N GLY A 154 9.43 18.79 0.47
CA GLY A 154 10.69 18.23 0.94
C GLY A 154 10.94 16.74 0.63
N SER A 155 9.90 16.00 0.25
CA SER A 155 9.98 14.56 0.00
C SER A 155 10.16 14.19 -1.47
N ILE A 156 9.83 15.11 -2.39
CA ILE A 156 9.92 14.92 -3.83
C ILE A 156 10.52 16.17 -4.49
N SER A 157 10.98 16.03 -5.74
CA SER A 157 11.51 17.18 -6.48
C SER A 157 10.41 18.19 -6.79
N ARG A 158 10.82 19.47 -6.98
CA ARG A 158 9.93 20.55 -7.42
C ARG A 158 9.19 20.18 -8.70
N ALA A 159 9.90 19.65 -9.69
CA ALA A 159 9.31 19.27 -10.97
C ALA A 159 8.23 18.20 -10.80
N ALA A 160 8.47 17.17 -10.00
CA ALA A 160 7.47 16.13 -9.73
C ALA A 160 6.24 16.70 -9.00
N HIS A 161 6.45 17.54 -8.00
CA HIS A 161 5.38 18.15 -7.22
C HIS A 161 4.48 19.07 -8.08
N GLU A 162 5.10 19.89 -8.95
CA GLU A 162 4.37 20.77 -9.89
C GLU A 162 3.62 19.95 -10.96
N THR A 163 4.27 18.93 -11.52
CA THR A 163 3.65 18.03 -12.52
C THR A 163 2.39 17.36 -11.99
N ILE A 164 2.43 16.87 -10.77
CA ILE A 164 1.25 16.27 -10.11
C ILE A 164 0.13 17.30 -9.96
N ALA A 165 0.44 18.50 -9.50
CA ALA A 165 -0.55 19.56 -9.34
C ALA A 165 -1.19 19.95 -10.68
N ILE A 166 -0.39 20.14 -11.73
CA ILE A 166 -0.85 20.46 -13.08
C ILE A 166 -1.76 19.33 -13.61
N ALA A 167 -1.34 18.09 -13.49
CA ALA A 167 -2.11 16.93 -13.96
C ALA A 167 -3.49 16.87 -13.29
N MET A 168 -3.52 17.00 -11.96
CA MET A 168 -4.78 16.96 -11.21
C MET A 168 -5.68 18.15 -11.52
N ASN A 169 -5.12 19.35 -11.68
CA ASN A 169 -5.89 20.53 -12.05
C ASN A 169 -6.51 20.39 -13.45
N ARG A 170 -5.77 19.85 -14.42
CA ARG A 170 -6.31 19.58 -15.78
C ARG A 170 -7.49 18.61 -15.76
N MET A 171 -7.48 17.65 -14.86
CA MET A 171 -8.57 16.69 -14.67
C MET A 171 -9.69 17.21 -13.76
N LEU A 172 -9.58 18.42 -13.21
CA LEU A 172 -10.46 18.97 -12.19
C LEU A 172 -10.51 18.13 -10.90
N ALA A 173 -9.52 17.29 -10.70
CA ALA A 173 -9.27 16.56 -9.47
C ALA A 173 -8.40 17.40 -8.51
N ARG A 174 -7.96 16.82 -7.39
CA ARG A 174 -7.28 17.58 -6.34
C ARG A 174 -5.92 16.99 -6.03
N SER A 175 -4.85 17.79 -6.08
CA SER A 175 -3.56 17.44 -5.50
C SER A 175 -3.46 17.95 -4.08
N ASN A 176 -2.69 17.23 -3.25
CA ASN A 176 -2.45 17.55 -1.84
C ASN A 176 -0.94 17.79 -1.63
N SER A 177 -0.57 19.01 -1.26
CA SER A 177 0.83 19.40 -1.03
C SER A 177 1.40 18.95 0.32
N GLY A 178 0.60 18.28 1.15
CA GLY A 178 1.01 17.96 2.51
C GLY A 178 1.27 19.22 3.34
N GLU A 179 2.18 19.11 4.31
CA GLU A 179 2.52 20.16 5.26
C GLU A 179 3.74 21.00 4.81
N GLY A 180 4.40 20.63 3.72
CA GLY A 180 5.62 21.29 3.24
C GLY A 180 5.43 22.66 2.57
N GLY A 181 4.18 23.06 2.34
CA GLY A 181 3.84 24.32 1.69
C GLY A 181 4.10 24.32 0.18
N GLU A 182 3.95 25.47 -0.42
CA GLU A 182 4.18 25.72 -1.85
C GLU A 182 4.88 27.05 -2.06
N ASP A 183 5.72 27.12 -3.10
CA ASP A 183 6.30 28.37 -3.56
C ASP A 183 5.18 29.34 -4.00
N PRO A 184 5.14 30.59 -3.52
CA PRO A 184 4.15 31.59 -3.93
C PRO A 184 4.04 31.80 -5.45
N LEU A 185 5.11 31.59 -6.20
CA LEU A 185 5.11 31.68 -7.66
C LEU A 185 4.12 30.71 -8.32
N ARG A 186 3.79 29.62 -7.66
CA ARG A 186 2.84 28.60 -8.14
C ARG A 186 1.37 29.07 -8.10
N PHE A 187 1.10 30.17 -7.41
CA PHE A 187 -0.26 30.75 -7.35
C PHE A 187 -0.61 31.53 -8.60
N THR A 188 0.38 31.91 -9.39
CA THR A 188 0.19 32.54 -10.70
C THR A 188 0.11 31.46 -11.77
N PRO A 189 -0.94 31.46 -12.63
CA PRO A 189 -1.00 30.54 -13.75
C PRO A 189 0.22 30.62 -14.66
N LEU A 190 0.62 29.49 -15.22
CA LEU A 190 1.68 29.41 -16.19
C LEU A 190 1.27 30.08 -17.52
N PRO A 191 2.22 30.46 -18.41
CA PRO A 191 1.89 31.11 -19.68
C PRO A 191 0.94 30.33 -20.59
N ASN A 192 0.89 29.01 -20.44
CA ASN A 192 -0.03 28.12 -21.17
C ASN A 192 -1.40 27.98 -20.51
N GLY A 193 -1.66 28.72 -19.43
CA GLY A 193 -2.91 28.66 -18.65
C GLY A 193 -2.99 27.57 -17.59
N ASP A 194 -2.00 26.70 -17.47
CA ASP A 194 -1.97 25.68 -16.43
C ASP A 194 -1.78 26.29 -15.03
N SER A 195 -2.37 25.65 -14.04
CA SER A 195 -2.11 25.97 -12.64
C SER A 195 -1.20 24.91 -12.00
N ALA A 196 -0.08 25.34 -11.45
CA ALA A 196 0.82 24.49 -10.68
C ALA A 196 0.47 24.44 -9.17
N ARG A 197 -0.63 25.09 -8.76
CA ARG A 197 -1.09 25.16 -7.39
C ARG A 197 -1.83 23.89 -6.99
N SER A 198 -1.46 23.30 -5.85
CA SER A 198 -2.23 22.19 -5.25
C SER A 198 -3.53 22.72 -4.62
N ALA A 199 -4.60 21.98 -4.82
CA ALA A 199 -5.93 22.36 -4.28
C ALA A 199 -6.00 22.19 -2.75
N ILE A 200 -5.32 21.16 -2.22
CA ILE A 200 -5.34 20.83 -0.79
C ILE A 200 -3.98 21.16 -0.20
N LYS A 201 -3.99 21.86 0.93
CA LYS A 201 -2.84 22.13 1.77
C LYS A 201 -3.14 21.71 3.19
N GLN A 202 -2.16 21.12 3.85
CA GLN A 202 -2.27 20.71 5.24
C GLN A 202 -1.56 21.71 6.13
N VAL A 203 -2.09 21.88 7.34
CA VAL A 203 -1.46 22.66 8.39
C VAL A 203 -0.85 21.70 9.40
N ALA A 204 0.45 21.85 9.66
CA ALA A 204 1.11 21.06 10.68
C ALA A 204 0.55 21.41 12.06
N SER A 205 0.29 20.39 12.86
CA SER A 205 0.02 20.57 14.30
C SER A 205 1.36 20.78 15.00
N GLY A 206 1.64 21.97 15.39
CA GLY A 206 2.81 22.35 16.18
C GLY A 206 2.52 22.40 17.67
#